data_d53548fe934ffbd947b200505ab51129
#
_entry.id   d53548fe934ffbd947b200505ab51129
#
_cell.length_a   1.000
_cell.length_b   1.000
_cell.length_c   1.000
_cell.angle_alpha   90.00
_cell.angle_beta   90.00
_cell.angle_gamma   90.00
#
_symmetry.space_group_name_H-M   'P 1'
#
loop_
_entity.id
_entity.type
_entity.pdbx_description
1 polymer ?
#
loop_
_entity_poly.entity_id
_entity_poly.type
_entity_poly.pdbx_seq_one_letter_code
_entity_poly.pdbx_strand_id
1 'polypeptide(L)'
;MYSCYKFEGYEFFPEVIREVQRNGFTINERAGDATQLAMCAYHLNHLSWENFVTDRCMLDNYVYATVLANSEHPYVTPHCVHVIEQYYGKTKDLIDLYIYCPISFEMRDDGIRTVNKQFQEDIDKEFQIMLNSIPEEKLLRVSGDTDERFNQVLAKFNELRAKNEHKTIK
;
A
#
# COMPACT_ATOMS: atom_id res chain seq x y z
N MET A 1 19.80 0.30 -3.98
CA MET A 1 19.07 -0.52 -4.96
C MET A 1 19.25 -1.97 -4.53
N TYR A 2 18.37 -2.44 -3.62
CA TYR A 2 18.39 -3.82 -3.16
C TYR A 2 17.98 -4.72 -4.32
N SER A 3 18.79 -5.72 -4.58
CA SER A 3 18.82 -6.50 -5.79
C SER A 3 17.49 -7.25 -6.02
N CYS A 4 16.78 -6.89 -7.07
CA CYS A 4 15.61 -7.60 -7.60
C CYS A 4 15.87 -9.09 -7.86
N TYR A 5 17.12 -9.53 -7.87
CA TYR A 5 17.53 -10.93 -8.12
C TYR A 5 16.97 -11.96 -7.13
N LYS A 6 16.48 -11.52 -5.95
CA LYS A 6 15.90 -12.47 -4.97
C LYS A 6 14.41 -12.75 -5.19
N PHE A 7 13.76 -11.98 -6.06
CA PHE A 7 12.35 -12.12 -6.43
C PHE A 7 12.22 -12.41 -7.93
N GLU A 8 13.01 -13.35 -8.43
CA GLU A 8 12.99 -13.74 -9.83
C GLU A 8 11.60 -14.18 -10.27
N GLY A 9 11.15 -13.65 -11.41
CA GLY A 9 9.81 -13.91 -11.96
C GLY A 9 8.72 -12.98 -11.45
N TYR A 10 9.06 -11.95 -10.65
CA TYR A 10 8.12 -10.94 -10.17
C TYR A 10 8.34 -9.59 -10.85
N GLU A 11 7.23 -8.94 -11.22
CA GLU A 11 7.22 -7.54 -11.67
C GLU A 11 7.20 -6.61 -10.46
N PHE A 12 7.92 -5.46 -10.55
CA PHE A 12 8.02 -4.48 -9.47
C PHE A 12 7.37 -3.17 -9.86
N PHE A 13 6.33 -2.79 -9.11
CA PHE A 13 5.64 -1.52 -9.27
C PHE A 13 6.08 -0.53 -8.19
N PRO A 14 6.74 0.59 -8.58
CA PRO A 14 7.10 1.65 -7.64
C PRO A 14 5.87 2.42 -7.17
N GLU A 15 6.02 3.24 -6.15
CA GLU A 15 4.99 4.13 -5.63
C GLU A 15 4.39 5.03 -6.73
N VAL A 16 3.10 4.92 -6.93
CA VAL A 16 2.37 5.55 -8.04
C VAL A 16 2.19 7.06 -7.86
N ILE A 17 2.26 7.56 -6.62
CA ILE A 17 1.96 8.97 -6.29
C ILE A 17 2.80 9.97 -7.10
N ARG A 18 4.05 9.61 -7.43
CA ARG A 18 4.95 10.46 -8.23
C ARG A 18 4.47 10.62 -9.67
N GLU A 19 3.88 9.58 -10.23
CA GLU A 19 3.31 9.62 -11.57
C GLU A 19 2.00 10.39 -11.59
N VAL A 20 1.15 10.16 -10.61
CA VAL A 20 -0.11 10.90 -10.41
C VAL A 20 0.18 12.40 -10.30
N GLN A 21 1.20 12.80 -9.52
CA GLN A 21 1.63 14.19 -9.41
C GLN A 21 2.14 14.77 -10.73
N ARG A 22 2.97 14.02 -11.49
CA ARG A 22 3.47 14.45 -12.82
C ARG A 22 2.33 14.68 -13.82
N ASN A 23 1.24 13.93 -13.68
CA ASN A 23 0.03 14.08 -14.48
C ASN A 23 -0.87 15.24 -14.00
N GLY A 24 -0.41 16.06 -13.07
CA GLY A 24 -1.07 17.30 -12.63
C GLY A 24 -2.11 17.11 -11.53
N PHE A 25 -2.22 15.93 -10.94
CA PHE A 25 -3.11 15.72 -9.80
C PHE A 25 -2.52 16.30 -8.52
N THR A 26 -3.39 16.88 -7.70
CA THR A 26 -3.02 17.35 -6.36
C THR A 26 -2.86 16.17 -5.42
N ILE A 27 -1.79 16.17 -4.61
CA ILE A 27 -1.44 15.07 -3.70
C ILE A 27 -1.52 15.48 -2.22
N ASN A 28 -1.30 14.52 -1.33
CA ASN A 28 -1.31 14.66 0.12
C ASN A 28 -2.66 15.17 0.66
N GLU A 29 -2.67 16.09 1.64
CA GLU A 29 -3.86 16.59 2.33
C GLU A 29 -4.87 17.30 1.41
N ARG A 30 -4.44 17.68 0.20
CA ARG A 30 -5.28 18.32 -0.81
C ARG A 30 -5.72 17.37 -1.92
N ALA A 31 -5.36 16.09 -1.81
CA ALA A 31 -5.80 15.10 -2.77
C ALA A 31 -7.33 14.97 -2.73
N GLY A 32 -7.95 15.12 -3.88
CA GLY A 32 -9.41 15.00 -4.03
C GLY A 32 -9.82 13.70 -4.72
N ASP A 33 -11.12 13.58 -5.01
CA ASP A 33 -11.73 12.41 -5.67
C ASP A 33 -10.96 11.98 -6.92
N ALA A 34 -10.60 12.92 -7.78
CA ALA A 34 -9.87 12.63 -9.01
C ALA A 34 -8.52 11.94 -8.75
N THR A 35 -7.78 12.39 -7.73
CA THR A 35 -6.51 11.78 -7.33
C THR A 35 -6.73 10.37 -6.81
N GLN A 36 -7.71 10.20 -5.92
CA GLN A 36 -8.00 8.91 -5.31
C GLN A 36 -8.47 7.88 -6.35
N LEU A 37 -9.30 8.29 -7.30
CA LEU A 37 -9.74 7.42 -8.40
C LEU A 37 -8.62 7.08 -9.38
N ALA A 38 -7.70 8.02 -9.66
CA ALA A 38 -6.51 7.75 -10.45
C ALA A 38 -5.61 6.71 -9.75
N MET A 39 -5.34 6.87 -8.44
CA MET A 39 -4.59 5.89 -7.65
C MET A 39 -5.25 4.51 -7.67
N CYS A 40 -6.59 4.47 -7.50
CA CYS A 40 -7.37 3.25 -7.59
C CYS A 40 -7.16 2.52 -8.94
N ALA A 41 -7.22 3.25 -10.06
CA ALA A 41 -7.01 2.68 -11.39
C ALA A 41 -5.59 2.07 -11.56
N TYR A 42 -4.56 2.73 -11.05
CA TYR A 42 -3.20 2.19 -11.06
C TYR A 42 -3.09 0.89 -10.24
N HIS A 43 -3.63 0.87 -9.02
CA HIS A 43 -3.59 -0.33 -8.19
C HIS A 43 -4.38 -1.49 -8.80
N LEU A 44 -5.51 -1.23 -9.45
CA LEU A 44 -6.25 -2.25 -10.20
C LEU A 44 -5.43 -2.79 -11.38
N ASN A 45 -4.68 -1.94 -12.08
CA ASN A 45 -3.81 -2.37 -13.18
C ASN A 45 -2.70 -3.32 -12.69
N HIS A 46 -2.11 -3.09 -11.51
CA HIS A 46 -1.11 -3.98 -10.94
C HIS A 46 -1.65 -5.41 -10.74
N LEU A 47 -2.93 -5.55 -10.37
CA LEU A 47 -3.58 -6.85 -10.18
C LEU A 47 -3.80 -7.66 -11.47
N SER A 48 -3.54 -7.07 -12.65
CA SER A 48 -3.56 -7.79 -13.92
C SER A 48 -2.31 -8.66 -14.15
N TRP A 49 -1.29 -8.49 -13.31
CA TRP A 49 -0.06 -9.27 -13.35
C TRP A 49 -0.14 -10.48 -12.42
N GLU A 50 0.39 -11.61 -12.87
CA GLU A 50 0.30 -12.87 -12.12
C GLU A 50 1.22 -12.86 -10.88
N ASN A 51 2.46 -12.36 -11.05
CA ASN A 51 3.45 -12.27 -9.98
C ASN A 51 3.98 -10.84 -9.90
N PHE A 52 3.68 -10.13 -8.81
CA PHE A 52 4.10 -8.76 -8.63
C PHE A 52 4.42 -8.41 -7.18
N VAL A 53 5.25 -7.37 -7.03
CA VAL A 53 5.48 -6.66 -5.77
C VAL A 53 5.19 -5.19 -6.03
N THR A 54 4.39 -4.56 -5.21
CA THR A 54 4.03 -3.15 -5.37
C THR A 54 4.38 -2.35 -4.11
N ASP A 55 4.90 -1.14 -4.32
CA ASP A 55 5.01 -0.14 -3.27
C ASP A 55 3.67 0.58 -3.17
N ARG A 56 2.91 0.27 -2.13
CA ARG A 56 1.50 0.59 -1.88
C ARG A 56 0.51 -0.22 -2.74
N CYS A 57 -0.72 -0.29 -2.25
CA CYS A 57 -1.79 -1.07 -2.88
C CYS A 57 -3.17 -0.44 -2.63
N MET A 58 -4.23 -1.16 -2.98
CA MET A 58 -5.61 -0.70 -2.80
C MET A 58 -5.95 -0.41 -1.33
N LEU A 59 -5.34 -1.10 -0.36
CA LEU A 59 -5.50 -0.81 1.06
C LEU A 59 -5.03 0.60 1.40
N ASP A 60 -3.84 1.00 0.89
CA ASP A 60 -3.31 2.36 1.09
C ASP A 60 -4.27 3.40 0.54
N ASN A 61 -4.79 3.16 -0.67
CA ASN A 61 -5.75 4.08 -1.29
C ASN A 61 -7.02 4.23 -0.46
N TYR A 62 -7.55 3.13 0.09
CA TYR A 62 -8.73 3.17 0.94
C TYR A 62 -8.48 3.91 2.26
N VAL A 63 -7.36 3.65 2.93
CA VAL A 63 -6.96 4.35 4.15
C VAL A 63 -6.83 5.86 3.91
N TYR A 64 -6.09 6.26 2.88
CA TYR A 64 -5.92 7.68 2.54
C TYR A 64 -7.24 8.36 2.19
N ALA A 65 -8.09 7.73 1.38
CA ALA A 65 -9.39 8.27 1.03
C ALA A 65 -10.29 8.45 2.27
N THR A 66 -10.28 7.50 3.20
CA THR A 66 -11.04 7.56 4.45
C THR A 66 -10.58 8.72 5.34
N VAL A 67 -9.27 8.88 5.56
CA VAL A 67 -8.72 9.97 6.37
C VAL A 67 -9.01 11.32 5.73
N LEU A 68 -8.83 11.46 4.41
CA LEU A 68 -9.08 12.71 3.70
C LEU A 68 -10.56 13.09 3.69
N ALA A 69 -11.48 12.14 3.61
CA ALA A 69 -12.91 12.40 3.68
C ALA A 69 -13.38 12.84 5.08
N ASN A 70 -12.68 12.42 6.13
CA ASN A 70 -12.96 12.76 7.51
C ASN A 70 -12.17 14.00 8.01
N SER A 71 -11.39 14.65 7.15
CA SER A 71 -10.65 15.86 7.50
C SER A 71 -11.57 17.07 7.71
N GLU A 72 -11.08 18.11 8.38
CA GLU A 72 -11.84 19.34 8.63
C GLU A 72 -12.30 20.04 7.33
N HIS A 73 -11.50 19.92 6.26
CA HIS A 73 -11.79 20.47 4.93
C HIS A 73 -11.67 19.37 3.87
N PRO A 74 -12.65 18.48 3.74
CA PRO A 74 -12.54 17.30 2.91
C PRO A 74 -12.57 17.65 1.41
N TYR A 75 -11.56 17.17 0.68
CA TYR A 75 -11.52 17.18 -0.79
C TYR A 75 -11.97 15.84 -1.40
N VAL A 76 -12.11 14.82 -0.55
CA VAL A 76 -12.61 13.48 -0.91
C VAL A 76 -14.04 13.35 -0.43
N THR A 77 -14.94 12.96 -1.34
CA THR A 77 -16.35 12.77 -1.00
C THR A 77 -16.60 11.39 -0.39
N PRO A 78 -17.63 11.24 0.47
CA PRO A 78 -18.04 9.92 0.96
C PRO A 78 -18.38 8.92 -0.16
N HIS A 79 -18.85 9.42 -1.31
CA HIS A 79 -19.11 8.59 -2.48
C HIS A 79 -17.81 8.00 -3.05
N CYS A 80 -16.75 8.80 -3.16
CA CYS A 80 -15.45 8.33 -3.61
C CYS A 80 -14.88 7.27 -2.67
N VAL A 81 -14.96 7.49 -1.35
CA VAL A 81 -14.56 6.49 -0.34
C VAL A 81 -15.32 5.19 -0.55
N HIS A 82 -16.65 5.25 -0.71
CA HIS A 82 -17.47 4.06 -0.93
C HIS A 82 -17.05 3.29 -2.19
N VAL A 83 -16.76 3.98 -3.29
CA VAL A 83 -16.28 3.34 -4.53
C VAL A 83 -14.96 2.59 -4.29
N ILE A 84 -14.00 3.23 -3.61
CA ILE A 84 -12.70 2.63 -3.30
C ILE A 84 -12.85 1.44 -2.34
N GLU A 85 -13.72 1.55 -1.34
CA GLU A 85 -14.06 0.46 -0.43
C GLU A 85 -14.56 -0.78 -1.17
N GLN A 86 -15.47 -0.59 -2.16
CA GLN A 86 -15.97 -1.69 -2.98
C GLN A 86 -14.86 -2.38 -3.78
N TYR A 87 -13.92 -1.62 -4.33
CA TYR A 87 -12.77 -2.20 -5.02
C TYR A 87 -11.83 -2.91 -4.05
N TYR A 88 -11.51 -2.29 -2.91
CA TYR A 88 -10.71 -2.94 -1.87
C TYR A 88 -11.33 -4.25 -1.43
N GLY A 89 -12.64 -4.26 -1.12
CA GLY A 89 -13.35 -5.47 -0.70
C GLY A 89 -13.29 -6.63 -1.71
N LYS A 90 -13.25 -6.31 -3.01
CA LYS A 90 -13.16 -7.32 -4.09
C LYS A 90 -11.72 -7.79 -4.37
N THR A 91 -10.72 -6.97 -4.03
CA THR A 91 -9.32 -7.21 -4.43
C THR A 91 -8.40 -7.60 -3.29
N LYS A 92 -8.79 -7.37 -2.04
CA LYS A 92 -7.96 -7.66 -0.85
C LYS A 92 -7.47 -9.09 -0.75
N ASP A 93 -8.28 -10.04 -1.22
CA ASP A 93 -7.97 -11.47 -1.15
C ASP A 93 -7.01 -11.92 -2.27
N LEU A 94 -6.83 -11.09 -3.31
CA LEU A 94 -5.87 -11.31 -4.40
C LEU A 94 -4.43 -11.01 -4.00
N ILE A 95 -4.22 -10.36 -2.86
CA ILE A 95 -2.89 -10.09 -2.31
C ILE A 95 -2.51 -11.25 -1.39
N ASP A 96 -1.37 -11.86 -1.65
CA ASP A 96 -0.84 -12.97 -0.86
C ASP A 96 -0.18 -12.52 0.43
N LEU A 97 0.48 -11.33 0.43
CA LEU A 97 1.20 -10.80 1.58
C LEU A 97 1.14 -9.28 1.62
N TYR A 98 0.64 -8.74 2.71
CA TYR A 98 0.75 -7.34 3.09
C TYR A 98 1.97 -7.14 3.98
N ILE A 99 2.81 -6.16 3.63
CA ILE A 99 4.00 -5.81 4.42
C ILE A 99 3.76 -4.43 5.02
N TYR A 100 3.59 -4.37 6.33
CA TYR A 100 3.41 -3.12 7.03
C TYR A 100 4.75 -2.63 7.60
N CYS A 101 5.15 -1.43 7.16
CA CYS A 101 6.34 -0.73 7.63
C CYS A 101 5.90 0.39 8.60
N PRO A 102 6.00 0.20 9.93
CA PRO A 102 5.59 1.23 10.88
C PRO A 102 6.45 2.49 10.76
N ILE A 103 5.88 3.63 11.16
CA ILE A 103 6.62 4.90 11.26
C ILE A 103 7.72 4.72 12.31
N SER A 104 8.99 4.81 11.89
CA SER A 104 10.15 4.56 12.75
C SER A 104 11.16 5.71 12.76
N PHE A 105 10.94 6.75 11.96
CA PHE A 105 11.78 7.94 11.88
C PHE A 105 10.98 9.16 11.43
N GLU A 106 11.49 10.34 11.75
CA GLU A 106 10.88 11.59 11.27
C GLU A 106 10.97 11.70 9.76
N MET A 107 9.87 12.09 9.14
CA MET A 107 9.85 12.32 7.70
C MET A 107 10.67 13.55 7.35
N ARG A 108 11.43 13.44 6.27
CA ARG A 108 12.09 14.57 5.63
C ARG A 108 11.26 15.02 4.44
N ASP A 109 11.20 16.33 4.25
CA ASP A 109 10.60 16.90 3.05
C ASP A 109 11.42 16.49 1.81
N ASP A 110 10.81 15.69 0.94
CA ASP A 110 11.37 15.30 -0.35
C ASP A 110 10.61 15.94 -1.53
N GLY A 111 9.76 16.95 -1.23
CA GLY A 111 8.90 17.65 -2.19
C GLY A 111 7.66 16.84 -2.63
N ILE A 112 7.46 15.65 -2.10
CA ILE A 112 6.32 14.77 -2.40
C ILE A 112 5.56 14.41 -1.12
N ARG A 113 6.27 13.96 -0.09
CA ARG A 113 5.68 13.57 1.18
C ARG A 113 5.34 14.77 2.02
N THR A 114 4.17 14.74 2.63
CA THR A 114 3.82 15.75 3.62
C THR A 114 4.70 15.64 4.86
N VAL A 115 5.08 16.78 5.43
CA VAL A 115 5.72 16.85 6.75
C VAL A 115 4.70 17.11 7.87
N ASN A 116 3.41 17.07 7.55
CA ASN A 116 2.32 17.23 8.51
C ASN A 116 2.24 15.98 9.40
N LYS A 117 2.74 16.13 10.62
CA LYS A 117 2.80 15.05 11.61
C LYS A 117 1.40 14.53 11.99
N GLN A 118 0.43 15.41 12.16
CA GLN A 118 -0.93 15.03 12.51
C GLN A 118 -1.56 14.16 11.41
N PHE A 119 -1.40 14.56 10.15
CA PHE A 119 -1.89 13.78 9.01
C PHE A 119 -1.25 12.39 8.96
N GLN A 120 0.06 12.29 9.24
CA GLN A 120 0.73 10.99 9.33
C GLN A 120 0.17 10.10 10.43
N GLU A 121 -0.05 10.68 11.62
CA GLU A 121 -0.61 9.96 12.77
C GLU A 121 -2.04 9.48 12.49
N ASP A 122 -2.84 10.28 11.79
CA ASP A 122 -4.21 9.92 11.42
C ASP A 122 -4.22 8.79 10.37
N ILE A 123 -3.34 8.86 9.39
CA ILE A 123 -3.13 7.78 8.42
C ILE A 123 -2.68 6.48 9.13
N ASP A 124 -1.72 6.56 10.05
CA ASP A 124 -1.24 5.37 10.77
C ASP A 124 -2.32 4.75 11.65
N LYS A 125 -3.10 5.56 12.34
CA LYS A 125 -4.26 5.08 13.13
C LYS A 125 -5.26 4.32 12.27
N GLU A 126 -5.60 4.85 11.09
CA GLU A 126 -6.51 4.19 10.17
C GLU A 126 -5.91 2.89 9.63
N PHE A 127 -4.60 2.87 9.32
CA PHE A 127 -3.90 1.63 8.99
C PHE A 127 -4.02 0.59 10.10
N GLN A 128 -3.80 0.95 11.38
CA GLN A 128 -3.92 0.00 12.48
C GLN A 128 -5.32 -0.62 12.56
N ILE A 129 -6.37 0.16 12.30
CA ILE A 129 -7.74 -0.33 12.26
C ILE A 129 -7.91 -1.35 11.12
N MET A 130 -7.47 -1.00 9.92
CA MET A 130 -7.62 -1.84 8.74
C MET A 130 -6.79 -3.11 8.79
N LEU A 131 -5.55 -3.03 9.31
CA LEU A 131 -4.65 -4.18 9.45
C LEU A 131 -5.20 -5.26 10.39
N ASN A 132 -6.05 -4.90 11.36
CA ASN A 132 -6.73 -5.87 12.21
C ASN A 132 -7.74 -6.76 11.46
N SER A 133 -8.16 -6.35 10.26
CA SER A 133 -9.06 -7.12 9.41
C SER A 133 -8.33 -8.07 8.46
N ILE A 134 -7.01 -7.96 8.35
CA ILE A 134 -6.18 -8.82 7.49
C ILE A 134 -5.80 -10.08 8.26
N PRO A 135 -5.99 -11.28 7.68
CA PRO A 135 -5.55 -12.53 8.30
C PRO A 135 -4.06 -12.50 8.65
N GLU A 136 -3.70 -13.00 9.84
CA GLU A 136 -2.33 -12.93 10.35
C GLU A 136 -1.31 -13.61 9.41
N GLU A 137 -1.70 -14.67 8.75
CA GLU A 137 -0.86 -15.36 7.78
C GLU A 137 -0.54 -14.52 6.51
N LYS A 138 -1.39 -13.51 6.21
CA LYS A 138 -1.22 -12.56 5.10
C LYS A 138 -0.60 -11.24 5.51
N LEU A 139 -0.26 -11.03 6.78
CA LEU A 139 0.29 -9.79 7.30
C LEU A 139 1.69 -9.99 7.88
N LEU A 140 2.65 -9.22 7.40
CA LEU A 140 3.98 -9.11 7.99
C LEU A 140 4.22 -7.69 8.49
N ARG A 141 4.39 -7.54 9.81
CA ARG A 141 4.84 -6.28 10.42
C ARG A 141 6.35 -6.31 10.55
N VAL A 142 7.06 -5.46 9.79
CA VAL A 142 8.52 -5.42 9.81
C VAL A 142 9.04 -4.40 10.82
N SER A 143 10.22 -4.64 11.38
CA SER A 143 10.89 -3.76 12.35
C SER A 143 12.39 -3.79 12.18
N GLY A 144 13.07 -2.83 12.80
CA GLY A 144 14.53 -2.69 12.70
C GLY A 144 14.99 -1.79 11.56
N ASP A 145 16.25 -1.93 11.17
CA ASP A 145 16.83 -1.19 10.05
C ASP A 145 16.41 -1.76 8.68
N THR A 146 16.94 -1.19 7.61
CA THR A 146 16.58 -1.59 6.24
C THR A 146 16.96 -3.02 5.92
N ASP A 147 18.13 -3.48 6.40
CA ASP A 147 18.61 -4.84 6.14
C ASP A 147 17.81 -5.87 6.94
N GLU A 148 17.50 -5.56 8.18
CA GLU A 148 16.66 -6.39 9.05
C GLU A 148 15.26 -6.56 8.46
N ARG A 149 14.62 -5.46 8.02
CA ARG A 149 13.30 -5.49 7.36
C ARG A 149 13.34 -6.30 6.07
N PHE A 150 14.36 -6.09 5.25
CA PHE A 150 14.52 -6.84 4.00
C PHE A 150 14.64 -8.35 4.26
N ASN A 151 15.42 -8.75 5.26
CA ASN A 151 15.60 -10.16 5.63
C ASN A 151 14.29 -10.78 6.16
N GLN A 152 13.48 -10.04 6.93
CA GLN A 152 12.16 -10.49 7.38
C GLN A 152 11.23 -10.72 6.19
N VAL A 153 11.18 -9.80 5.22
CA VAL A 153 10.39 -9.94 4.00
C VAL A 153 10.84 -11.15 3.19
N LEU A 154 12.15 -11.30 2.97
CA LEU A 154 12.69 -12.41 2.20
C LEU A 154 12.39 -13.77 2.85
N ALA A 155 12.49 -13.87 4.17
CA ALA A 155 12.17 -15.09 4.90
C ALA A 155 10.68 -15.47 4.71
N LYS A 156 9.78 -14.48 4.86
CA LYS A 156 8.35 -14.70 4.69
C LYS A 156 7.98 -15.06 3.25
N PHE A 157 8.58 -14.40 2.28
CA PHE A 157 8.42 -14.70 0.86
C PHE A 157 8.82 -16.15 0.52
N ASN A 158 9.96 -16.61 1.00
CA ASN A 158 10.43 -17.99 0.80
C ASN A 158 9.50 -19.02 1.45
N GLU A 159 8.96 -18.72 2.64
CA GLU A 159 7.94 -19.54 3.31
C GLU A 159 6.69 -19.73 2.43
N LEU A 160 6.19 -18.60 1.86
CA LEU A 160 5.00 -18.64 1.01
C LEU A 160 5.25 -19.41 -0.30
N ARG A 161 6.39 -19.21 -0.95
CA ARG A 161 6.78 -19.97 -2.15
C ARG A 161 6.78 -21.47 -1.88
N ALA A 162 7.45 -21.92 -0.83
CA ALA A 162 7.52 -23.32 -0.47
C ALA A 162 6.12 -23.93 -0.22
N LYS A 163 5.20 -23.18 0.42
CA LYS A 163 3.82 -23.61 0.63
C LYS A 163 3.04 -23.75 -0.69
N ASN A 164 3.26 -22.87 -1.65
CA ASN A 164 2.56 -22.90 -2.94
C ASN A 164 3.08 -24.02 -3.84
N GLU A 165 4.38 -24.29 -3.88
CA GLU A 165 4.97 -25.42 -4.60
C GLU A 165 4.40 -26.77 -4.12
N HIS A 166 4.18 -26.93 -2.82
CA HIS A 166 3.54 -28.12 -2.24
C HIS A 166 2.05 -28.29 -2.56
N LYS A 167 1.33 -27.18 -2.89
CA LYS A 167 -0.09 -27.23 -3.30
C LYS A 167 -0.26 -27.62 -4.77
N THR A 168 0.70 -27.31 -5.62
CA THR A 168 0.65 -27.56 -7.07
C THR A 168 0.94 -29.04 -7.42
N ILE A 169 1.51 -29.82 -6.48
CA ILE A 169 1.90 -31.23 -6.67
C ILE A 169 0.80 -32.20 -6.21
N LYS A 170 -0.36 -31.75 -5.77
CA LYS A 170 -1.53 -32.56 -5.42
C LYS A 170 -2.63 -32.42 -6.46
#